data_eb9c07d6a51d5c10660f8f3a35c4d0f2
#
_entry.id   eb9c07d6a51d5c10660f8f3a35c4d0f2
#
_cell.length_a   1.000
_cell.length_b   1.000
_cell.length_c   1.000
_cell.angle_alpha   90.00
_cell.angle_beta   90.00
_cell.angle_gamma   90.00
#
_symmetry.space_group_name_H-M   'P 1'
#
loop_
_entity.id
_entity.type
_entity.pdbx_description
1 polymer ?
#
loop_
_entity_poly.entity_id
_entity_poly.type
_entity_poly.pdbx_seq_one_letter_code
_entity_poly.pdbx_strand_id
1 'polypeptide(L)'
;MKNFSDIYEKKVDVVQRRKMARRMSKMAKSKSFQFKKKKAALKMRNPAKLQVVARKKVVQTFRDKFYPSYKDMPLQQRVTVDQKIQQKYGAKIDKITNKMVMRLRKDEVERVKKARAALSGKEDA
;
A
#
# COMPACT_ATOMS: atom_id res chain seq x y z
N MET A 1 -26.67 9.10 -23.83
CA MET A 1 -26.09 10.33 -24.36
C MET A 1 -24.87 10.69 -23.51
N LYS A 2 -23.71 10.73 -24.11
CA LYS A 2 -22.51 11.16 -23.36
C LYS A 2 -22.57 12.66 -23.11
N ASN A 3 -22.37 13.06 -21.86
CA ASN A 3 -22.29 14.46 -21.50
C ASN A 3 -21.13 15.14 -22.23
N PHE A 4 -21.29 16.42 -22.53
CA PHE A 4 -20.23 17.23 -23.13
C PHE A 4 -18.94 17.19 -22.31
N SER A 5 -19.06 17.15 -21.00
CA SER A 5 -17.93 17.00 -20.08
C SER A 5 -17.17 15.69 -20.26
N ASP A 6 -17.86 14.57 -20.51
CA ASP A 6 -17.22 13.27 -20.73
C ASP A 6 -16.41 13.25 -22.03
N ILE A 7 -16.90 13.87 -23.09
CA ILE A 7 -16.20 14.00 -24.37
C ILE A 7 -14.98 14.91 -24.20
N TYR A 8 -15.14 16.00 -23.47
CA TYR A 8 -14.07 16.96 -23.17
C TYR A 8 -12.99 16.31 -22.31
N GLU A 9 -13.37 15.59 -21.26
CA GLU A 9 -12.46 14.87 -20.39
C GLU A 9 -11.63 13.83 -21.15
N LYS A 10 -12.23 13.08 -22.08
CA LYS A 10 -11.49 12.12 -22.90
C LYS A 10 -10.46 12.77 -23.81
N LYS A 11 -10.77 13.91 -24.41
CA LYS A 11 -9.81 14.64 -25.26
C LYS A 11 -8.68 15.27 -24.45
N VAL A 12 -9.03 15.89 -23.33
CA VAL A 12 -8.07 16.51 -22.40
C VAL A 12 -7.18 15.45 -21.76
N ASP A 13 -7.73 14.25 -21.52
CA ASP A 13 -7.07 13.17 -20.80
C ASP A 13 -5.77 12.69 -21.49
N VAL A 14 -5.74 12.58 -22.82
CA VAL A 14 -4.54 12.15 -23.55
C VAL A 14 -3.44 13.21 -23.51
N VAL A 15 -3.78 14.47 -23.78
CA VAL A 15 -2.82 15.58 -23.77
C VAL A 15 -2.33 15.87 -22.35
N GLN A 16 -3.25 15.87 -21.38
CA GLN A 16 -2.90 16.08 -19.97
C GLN A 16 -2.07 14.95 -19.39
N ARG A 17 -2.35 13.71 -19.74
CA ARG A 17 -1.53 12.56 -19.33
C ARG A 17 -0.09 12.70 -19.82
N ARG A 18 0.12 13.11 -21.05
CA ARG A 18 1.46 13.34 -21.60
C ARG A 18 2.17 14.48 -20.88
N LYS A 19 1.48 15.60 -20.63
CA LYS A 19 2.03 16.73 -19.87
C LYS A 19 2.35 16.31 -18.43
N MET A 20 1.45 15.58 -17.77
CA MET A 20 1.68 15.06 -16.43
C MET A 20 2.86 14.10 -16.39
N ALA A 21 2.95 13.18 -17.35
CA ALA A 21 4.07 12.24 -17.43
C ALA A 21 5.41 12.97 -17.55
N ARG A 22 5.48 14.02 -18.38
CA ARG A 22 6.67 14.86 -18.52
C ARG A 22 7.01 15.60 -17.24
N ARG A 23 6.01 16.20 -16.58
CA ARG A 23 6.19 16.90 -15.29
C ARG A 23 6.66 15.95 -14.20
N MET A 24 6.03 14.79 -14.10
CA MET A 24 6.41 13.75 -13.11
C MET A 24 7.83 13.25 -13.36
N SER A 25 8.21 13.04 -14.62
CA SER A 25 9.56 12.64 -14.98
C SER A 25 10.60 13.69 -14.59
N LYS A 26 10.32 14.98 -14.83
CA LYS A 26 11.19 16.08 -14.42
C LYS A 26 11.26 16.22 -12.90
N MET A 27 10.12 16.10 -12.21
CA MET A 27 10.07 16.15 -10.75
C MET A 27 10.84 15.01 -10.12
N ALA A 28 10.72 13.80 -10.66
CA ALA A 28 11.44 12.63 -10.17
C ALA A 28 12.97 12.80 -10.24
N LYS A 29 13.46 13.57 -11.21
CA LYS A 29 14.88 13.87 -11.38
C LYS A 29 15.36 15.08 -10.55
N SER A 30 14.44 15.90 -10.02
CA SER A 30 14.80 17.07 -9.25
C SER A 30 15.42 16.71 -7.90
N LYS A 31 16.40 17.50 -7.46
CA LYS A 31 17.06 17.30 -6.16
C LYS A 31 16.10 17.44 -4.99
N SER A 32 15.13 18.37 -5.08
CA SER A 32 14.13 18.58 -4.02
C SER A 32 13.22 17.38 -3.85
N PHE A 33 12.78 16.76 -4.94
CA PHE A 33 11.96 15.54 -4.88
C PHE A 33 12.76 14.37 -4.31
N GLN A 34 14.01 14.19 -4.74
CA GLN A 34 14.91 13.15 -4.23
C GLN A 34 15.15 13.32 -2.72
N PHE A 35 15.35 14.54 -2.27
CA PHE A 35 15.51 14.85 -0.85
C PHE A 35 14.24 14.53 -0.06
N LYS A 36 13.07 14.94 -0.54
CA LYS A 36 11.78 14.64 0.09
C LYS A 36 11.54 13.14 0.16
N LYS A 37 11.86 12.41 -0.90
CA LYS A 37 11.73 10.96 -0.94
C LYS A 37 12.63 10.27 0.09
N LYS A 38 13.87 10.70 0.22
CA LYS A 38 14.81 10.20 1.23
C LYS A 38 14.35 10.53 2.64
N LYS A 39 13.87 11.75 2.87
CA LYS A 39 13.31 12.16 4.16
C LYS A 39 12.07 11.36 4.53
N ALA A 40 11.18 11.09 3.57
CA ALA A 40 10.00 10.25 3.78
C ALA A 40 10.39 8.81 4.14
N ALA A 41 11.45 8.27 3.53
CA ALA A 41 11.95 6.93 3.84
C ALA A 41 12.47 6.79 5.27
N LEU A 42 12.87 7.90 5.92
CA LEU A 42 13.31 7.91 7.31
C LEU A 42 12.17 7.90 8.32
N LYS A 43 10.95 8.19 7.89
CA LYS A 43 9.78 8.19 8.79
C LYS A 43 9.33 6.76 9.05
N MET A 44 9.10 6.46 10.33
CA MET A 44 8.46 5.21 10.73
C MET A 44 6.96 5.29 10.49
N ARG A 45 6.38 4.19 10.03
CA ARG A 45 4.92 4.10 9.89
C ARG A 45 4.26 4.11 11.26
N ASN A 46 3.09 4.74 11.33
CA ASN A 46 2.25 4.76 12.53
C ASN A 46 1.87 3.31 12.91
N PRO A 47 1.94 2.92 14.20
CA PRO A 47 1.51 1.59 14.65
C PRO A 47 0.09 1.21 14.23
N ALA A 48 -0.84 2.17 14.20
CA ALA A 48 -2.20 1.92 13.72
C ALA A 48 -2.24 1.50 12.25
N LYS A 49 -1.43 2.10 11.40
CA LYS A 49 -1.31 1.72 9.98
C LYS A 49 -0.70 0.32 9.82
N LEU A 50 0.29 -0.02 10.64
CA LEU A 50 0.89 -1.35 10.65
C LEU A 50 -0.14 -2.41 11.02
N GLN A 51 -1.01 -2.13 12.00
CA GLN A 51 -2.07 -3.02 12.39
C GLN A 51 -3.08 -3.26 11.26
N VAL A 52 -3.49 -2.22 10.55
CA VAL A 52 -4.40 -2.33 9.40
C VAL A 52 -3.76 -3.16 8.30
N VAL A 53 -2.51 -2.92 7.97
CA VAL A 53 -1.77 -3.70 6.95
C VAL A 53 -1.63 -5.16 7.37
N ALA A 54 -1.30 -5.43 8.63
CA ALA A 54 -1.18 -6.78 9.17
C ALA A 54 -2.51 -7.53 9.07
N ARG A 55 -3.61 -6.89 9.48
CA ARG A 55 -4.94 -7.49 9.43
C ARG A 55 -5.36 -7.84 7.99
N LYS A 56 -5.12 -6.95 7.05
CA LYS A 56 -5.39 -7.21 5.63
C LYS A 56 -4.62 -8.42 5.11
N LYS A 57 -3.34 -8.53 5.44
CA LYS A 57 -2.50 -9.67 5.02
C LYS A 57 -2.99 -10.98 5.61
N VAL A 58 -3.35 -10.99 6.89
CA VAL A 58 -3.85 -12.18 7.57
C VAL A 58 -5.19 -12.62 6.97
N VAL A 59 -6.12 -11.69 6.78
CA VAL A 59 -7.43 -11.98 6.16
C VAL A 59 -7.24 -12.50 4.74
N GLN A 60 -6.34 -11.91 3.97
CA GLN A 60 -6.04 -12.39 2.62
C GLN A 60 -5.47 -13.81 2.62
N THR A 61 -4.61 -14.14 3.56
CA THR A 61 -4.08 -15.49 3.72
C THR A 61 -5.21 -16.50 3.98
N PHE A 62 -6.16 -16.16 4.86
CA PHE A 62 -7.33 -16.99 5.11
C PHE A 62 -8.22 -17.14 3.87
N ARG A 63 -8.44 -16.08 3.11
CA ARG A 63 -9.17 -16.12 1.85
C ARG A 63 -8.50 -17.06 0.84
N ASP A 64 -7.21 -16.93 0.65
CA ASP A 64 -6.46 -17.74 -0.29
C ASP A 64 -6.44 -19.21 0.10
N LYS A 65 -6.40 -19.51 1.40
CA LYS A 65 -6.39 -20.88 1.91
C LYS A 65 -7.74 -21.56 1.82
N PHE A 66 -8.82 -20.88 2.21
CA PHE A 66 -10.16 -21.49 2.32
C PHE A 66 -11.07 -21.16 1.15
N TYR A 67 -10.82 -20.05 0.45
CA TYR A 67 -11.64 -19.59 -0.67
C TYR A 67 -10.74 -19.13 -1.82
N PRO A 68 -10.06 -20.07 -2.53
CA PRO A 68 -9.11 -19.69 -3.57
C PRO A 68 -9.74 -18.96 -4.76
N SER A 69 -11.06 -19.12 -4.97
CA SER A 69 -11.80 -18.44 -6.04
C SER A 69 -12.39 -17.10 -5.61
N TYR A 70 -11.98 -16.54 -4.47
CA TYR A 70 -12.53 -15.29 -3.93
C TYR A 70 -12.49 -14.13 -4.95
N LYS A 71 -11.42 -14.02 -5.72
CA LYS A 71 -11.26 -12.95 -6.71
C LYS A 71 -12.30 -13.01 -7.84
N ASP A 72 -12.76 -14.21 -8.17
CA ASP A 72 -13.72 -14.44 -9.25
C ASP A 72 -15.18 -14.39 -8.77
N MET A 73 -15.39 -14.23 -7.47
CA MET A 73 -16.73 -14.19 -6.89
C MET A 73 -17.39 -12.83 -7.09
N PRO A 74 -18.74 -12.78 -7.28
CA PRO A 74 -19.49 -11.52 -7.23
C PRO A 74 -19.39 -10.85 -5.86
N LEU A 75 -19.65 -9.54 -5.82
CA LEU A 75 -19.49 -8.74 -4.61
C LEU A 75 -20.30 -9.29 -3.43
N GLN A 76 -21.53 -9.73 -3.66
CA GLN A 76 -22.39 -10.32 -2.61
C GLN A 76 -21.78 -11.57 -1.98
N GLN A 77 -21.21 -12.44 -2.81
CA GLN A 77 -20.53 -13.64 -2.31
C GLN A 77 -19.25 -13.29 -1.53
N ARG A 78 -18.51 -12.29 -1.98
CA ARG A 78 -17.33 -11.82 -1.26
C ARG A 78 -17.67 -11.31 0.14
N VAL A 79 -18.74 -10.53 0.26
CA VAL A 79 -19.23 -10.04 1.56
C VAL A 79 -19.61 -11.20 2.47
N THR A 80 -20.31 -12.20 1.94
CA THR A 80 -20.70 -13.39 2.70
C THR A 80 -19.50 -14.19 3.17
N VAL A 81 -18.50 -14.36 2.30
CA VAL A 81 -17.24 -15.04 2.63
C VAL A 81 -16.49 -14.28 3.73
N ASP A 82 -16.40 -12.95 3.63
CA ASP A 82 -15.75 -12.13 4.64
C ASP A 82 -16.44 -12.23 6.00
N GLN A 83 -17.76 -12.26 6.03
CA GLN A 83 -18.54 -12.48 7.25
C GLN A 83 -18.30 -13.85 7.86
N LYS A 84 -18.26 -14.90 7.03
CA LYS A 84 -17.97 -16.26 7.49
C LYS A 84 -16.56 -16.37 8.08
N ILE A 85 -15.58 -15.77 7.44
CA ILE A 85 -14.19 -15.74 7.95
C ILE A 85 -14.14 -15.03 9.29
N GLN A 86 -14.80 -13.88 9.40
CA GLN A 86 -14.85 -13.11 10.65
C GLN A 86 -15.52 -13.89 11.77
N GLN A 87 -16.60 -14.61 11.49
CA GLN A 87 -17.31 -15.40 12.50
C GLN A 87 -16.51 -16.62 12.95
N LYS A 88 -15.92 -17.37 12.01
CA LYS A 88 -15.20 -18.59 12.32
C LYS A 88 -13.79 -18.36 12.87
N TYR A 89 -13.09 -17.39 12.32
CA TYR A 89 -11.65 -17.22 12.53
C TYR A 89 -11.27 -15.86 13.13
N GLY A 90 -12.24 -15.04 13.54
CA GLY A 90 -11.99 -13.70 14.06
C GLY A 90 -10.96 -13.66 15.19
N ALA A 91 -11.10 -14.57 16.17
CA ALA A 91 -10.16 -14.65 17.29
C ALA A 91 -8.76 -15.08 16.85
N LYS A 92 -8.64 -16.04 15.93
CA LYS A 92 -7.36 -16.45 15.35
C LYS A 92 -6.72 -15.33 14.54
N ILE A 93 -7.53 -14.62 13.76
CA ILE A 93 -7.07 -13.46 12.97
C ILE A 93 -6.48 -12.41 13.89
N ASP A 94 -7.13 -12.08 15.00
CA ASP A 94 -6.64 -11.10 15.96
C ASP A 94 -5.30 -11.52 16.58
N LYS A 95 -5.15 -12.79 16.98
CA LYS A 95 -3.89 -13.32 17.52
C LYS A 95 -2.75 -13.26 16.51
N ILE A 96 -3.00 -13.70 15.29
CA ILE A 96 -2.00 -13.70 14.21
C ILE A 96 -1.66 -12.27 13.81
N THR A 97 -2.65 -11.37 13.77
CA THR A 97 -2.45 -9.96 13.50
C THR A 97 -1.52 -9.32 14.53
N ASN A 98 -1.73 -9.59 15.81
CA ASN A 98 -0.86 -9.06 16.87
C ASN A 98 0.58 -9.54 16.72
N LYS A 99 0.79 -10.83 16.41
CA LYS A 99 2.14 -11.35 16.15
C LYS A 99 2.78 -10.71 14.92
N MET A 100 2.00 -10.53 13.86
CA MET A 100 2.48 -9.90 12.62
C MET A 100 2.83 -8.43 12.82
N VAL A 101 2.06 -7.69 13.63
CA VAL A 101 2.36 -6.31 13.98
C VAL A 101 3.73 -6.20 14.66
N MET A 102 4.05 -7.12 15.56
CA MET A 102 5.38 -7.15 16.21
C MET A 102 6.50 -7.34 15.19
N ARG A 103 6.32 -8.25 14.24
CA ARG A 103 7.29 -8.45 13.14
C ARG A 103 7.41 -7.22 12.26
N LEU A 104 6.29 -6.60 11.89
CA LEU A 104 6.27 -5.40 11.05
C LEU A 104 6.94 -4.22 11.74
N ARG A 105 6.81 -4.09 13.07
CA ARG A 105 7.53 -3.06 13.83
C ARG A 105 9.04 -3.28 13.76
N LYS A 106 9.50 -4.51 13.93
CA LYS A 106 10.93 -4.83 13.81
C LYS A 106 11.44 -4.55 12.40
N ASP A 107 10.70 -4.97 11.38
CA ASP A 107 11.04 -4.72 9.98
C ASP A 107 11.09 -3.22 9.68
N GLU A 108 10.17 -2.45 10.24
CA GLU A 108 10.13 -1.00 10.07
C GLU A 108 11.35 -0.32 10.71
N VAL A 109 11.75 -0.75 11.90
CA VAL A 109 12.97 -0.27 12.57
C VAL A 109 14.21 -0.60 11.71
N GLU A 110 14.32 -1.82 11.20
CA GLU A 110 15.40 -2.21 10.32
C GLU A 110 15.42 -1.42 9.02
N ARG A 111 14.24 -1.20 8.43
CA ARG A 111 14.10 -0.39 7.21
C ARG A 111 14.61 1.03 7.42
N VAL A 112 14.25 1.66 8.53
CA VAL A 112 14.70 3.01 8.88
C VAL A 112 16.21 3.03 9.13
N LYS A 113 16.76 2.03 9.82
CA LYS A 113 18.20 1.90 10.03
C LYS A 113 18.96 1.77 8.71
N LYS A 114 18.47 0.94 7.79
CA LYS A 114 19.07 0.78 6.47
C LYS A 114 19.01 2.08 5.66
N ALA A 115 17.89 2.81 5.72
CA ALA A 115 17.76 4.09 5.04
C ALA A 115 18.74 5.13 5.60
N ARG A 116 18.92 5.17 6.93
CA ARG A 116 19.92 6.04 7.57
C ARG A 116 21.34 5.67 7.18
N ALA A 117 21.64 4.38 7.19
CA ALA A 117 22.97 3.88 6.80
C ALA A 117 23.26 4.21 5.33
N ALA A 118 22.29 4.07 4.43
CA ALA A 118 22.44 4.42 3.04
C ALA A 118 22.70 5.93 2.83
N LEU A 119 22.09 6.79 3.65
CA LEU A 119 22.31 8.22 3.60
C LEU A 119 23.70 8.59 4.13
N SER A 120 24.13 8.02 5.27
CA SER A 120 25.46 8.28 5.82
C SER A 120 26.56 7.69 4.96
N GLY A 121 26.36 6.50 4.38
CA GLY A 121 27.32 5.88 3.46
C GLY A 121 27.55 6.68 2.18
N LYS A 122 26.57 7.44 1.71
CA LYS A 122 26.72 8.35 0.57
C LYS A 122 27.44 9.65 0.92
N GLU A 123 27.37 10.08 2.17
CA GLU A 123 28.09 11.25 2.66
C GLU A 123 29.57 10.95 2.86
N ASP A 124 29.91 9.74 3.26
CA ASP A 124 31.27 9.28 3.49
C ASP A 124 32.02 8.91 2.19
N ALA A 125 31.29 8.78 1.11
CA ALA A 125 31.88 8.51 -0.20
C ALA A 125 32.14 9.80 -0.98
#